data_0b71d82e5f3a20b5e873e11c496e7af6
#
_entry.id   0b71d82e5f3a20b5e873e11c496e7af6
#
_cell.length_a   1.000
_cell.length_b   1.000
_cell.length_c   1.000
_cell.angle_alpha   90.00
_cell.angle_beta   90.00
_cell.angle_gamma   90.00
#
_symmetry.space_group_name_H-M   'P 1'
#
loop_
_entity.id
_entity.type
_entity.pdbx_description
1 polymer ?
#
loop_
_entity_poly.entity_id
_entity_poly.type
_entity_poly.pdbx_seq_one_letter_code
_entity_poly.pdbx_strand_id
1 'polypeptide(L)'
;MKDEQQLPEVQQKKTGVSRRNFLKTVTGTVAGIGISQVINPALIQALEKGLKRHPVIWIQGQGCTGCSVSLLNSVSPPIADVLLKVISLQFHPTIQASEGKIAMEHLYAVAEEYKGRFSIVVEGAIPTAADGKYCIIGEMGHKEITMVDIMKKMGPMAGSVLAVGTCAAYGGIPAAEGNVTGATGVMDFFKANGIKTPVVNIPGCPPHPDWIVGSIVHLLEKGIPELDDAGRPTLFFGENIHDNCPRLPLYEEGEMSATLSDPKGCRMDLGCKGPDTYADCYKRKWNSGLNWCVDNSVCIGCVEPGFPDGSSPFYEPA
;
A
#
# COMPACT_ATOMS: atom_id res chain seq x y z
N MET A 1 -15.60 44.93 -37.89
CA MET A 1 -14.39 45.10 -37.06
C MET A 1 -14.69 44.41 -35.77
N LYS A 2 -14.14 43.20 -35.57
CA LYS A 2 -14.26 42.43 -34.32
C LYS A 2 -12.86 42.42 -33.69
N ASP A 3 -12.75 43.01 -32.52
CA ASP A 3 -11.53 42.97 -31.71
C ASP A 3 -11.32 41.56 -31.15
N GLU A 4 -10.33 40.86 -31.66
CA GLU A 4 -9.80 39.66 -31.03
C GLU A 4 -8.90 40.11 -29.87
N GLN A 5 -9.43 39.97 -28.66
CA GLN A 5 -8.62 40.08 -27.44
C GLN A 5 -7.70 38.86 -27.33
N GLN A 6 -6.43 39.05 -27.62
CA GLN A 6 -5.37 38.10 -27.31
C GLN A 6 -5.24 37.92 -25.78
N LEU A 7 -5.48 36.70 -25.33
CA LEU A 7 -5.19 36.30 -23.92
C LEU A 7 -3.66 36.32 -23.69
N PRO A 8 -3.19 36.82 -22.54
CA PRO A 8 -1.76 36.86 -22.27
C PRO A 8 -1.18 35.44 -22.12
N GLU A 9 -0.07 35.20 -22.79
CA GLU A 9 0.76 34.00 -22.64
C GLU A 9 1.20 33.86 -21.17
N VAL A 10 0.67 32.90 -20.46
CA VAL A 10 1.14 32.52 -19.14
C VAL A 10 2.50 31.83 -19.31
N GLN A 11 3.57 32.58 -19.08
CA GLN A 11 4.90 31.99 -18.94
C GLN A 11 4.91 31.05 -17.74
N GLN A 12 4.77 29.75 -18.00
CA GLN A 12 5.02 28.72 -17.02
C GLN A 12 6.49 28.80 -16.58
N LYS A 13 6.75 29.42 -15.45
CA LYS A 13 8.03 29.26 -14.75
C LYS A 13 8.20 27.78 -14.48
N LYS A 14 9.18 27.16 -15.14
CA LYS A 14 9.63 25.81 -14.83
C LYS A 14 10.26 25.79 -13.43
N THR A 15 9.43 25.73 -12.39
CA THR A 15 9.85 25.48 -11.01
C THR A 15 9.98 23.97 -10.79
N GLY A 16 10.69 23.30 -11.69
CA GLY A 16 11.07 21.91 -11.49
C GLY A 16 12.28 21.87 -10.56
N VAL A 17 12.11 21.35 -9.35
CA VAL A 17 13.27 20.97 -8.53
C VAL A 17 14.13 20.05 -9.38
N SER A 18 15.43 20.37 -9.57
CA SER A 18 16.33 19.54 -10.35
C SER A 18 16.43 18.17 -9.66
N ARG A 19 16.61 17.09 -10.46
CA ARG A 19 16.78 15.71 -9.93
C ARG A 19 17.79 15.69 -8.77
N ARG A 20 18.89 16.42 -8.90
CA ARG A 20 19.93 16.54 -7.88
C ARG A 20 19.44 17.24 -6.59
N ASN A 21 18.59 18.25 -6.70
CA ASN A 21 18.03 18.93 -5.53
C ASN A 21 16.94 18.10 -4.85
N PHE A 22 16.11 17.39 -5.64
CA PHE A 22 15.17 16.40 -5.11
C PHE A 22 15.89 15.35 -4.27
N LEU A 23 16.94 14.77 -4.81
CA LEU A 23 17.73 13.75 -4.15
C LEU A 23 18.41 14.26 -2.87
N LYS A 24 18.91 15.50 -2.88
CA LYS A 24 19.45 16.15 -1.67
C LYS A 24 18.38 16.41 -0.61
N THR A 25 17.15 16.74 -1.03
CA THR A 25 16.03 16.96 -0.10
C THR A 25 15.58 15.64 0.51
N VAL A 26 15.47 14.59 -0.29
CA VAL A 26 15.14 13.23 0.19
C VAL A 26 16.21 12.71 1.15
N THR A 27 17.51 12.87 0.83
CA THR A 27 18.59 12.46 1.75
C THR A 27 18.69 13.34 3.00
N GLY A 28 18.35 14.62 2.93
CA GLY A 28 18.42 15.55 4.07
C GLY A 28 17.28 15.41 5.07
N THR A 29 16.05 15.11 4.60
CA THR A 29 14.85 14.89 5.46
C THR A 29 14.82 13.50 6.10
N VAL A 30 15.47 12.54 5.47
CA VAL A 30 15.55 11.13 5.91
C VAL A 30 16.47 10.92 7.12
N ALA A 31 17.41 11.83 7.36
CA ALA A 31 18.31 11.76 8.53
C ALA A 31 17.60 11.92 9.89
N GLY A 32 16.33 12.35 9.90
CA GLY A 32 15.54 12.55 11.13
C GLY A 32 14.52 11.46 11.45
N ILE A 33 14.15 10.60 10.51
CA ILE A 33 13.08 9.63 10.67
C ILE A 33 13.51 8.32 9.99
N GLY A 34 14.04 7.37 10.71
CA GLY A 34 14.34 5.95 10.37
C GLY A 34 14.30 5.40 8.92
N ILE A 35 13.88 6.19 7.93
CA ILE A 35 13.87 5.85 6.50
C ILE A 35 15.29 5.90 5.90
N SER A 36 16.28 6.47 6.62
CA SER A 36 17.67 6.55 6.17
C SER A 36 18.32 5.19 5.84
N GLN A 37 17.72 4.09 6.29
CA GLN A 37 18.17 2.74 5.95
C GLN A 37 17.56 2.19 4.66
N VAL A 38 16.48 2.80 4.14
CA VAL A 38 15.72 2.28 2.97
C VAL A 38 16.07 3.00 1.67
N ILE A 39 16.50 4.26 1.74
CA ILE A 39 16.88 5.01 0.54
C ILE A 39 18.42 5.03 0.40
N ASN A 40 18.92 4.11 -0.39
CA ASN A 40 20.35 3.95 -0.67
C ASN A 40 20.84 5.00 -1.70
N PRO A 41 22.05 5.54 -1.57
CA PRO A 41 22.74 6.34 -2.60
C PRO A 41 22.75 5.69 -4.00
N ALA A 42 22.66 4.37 -4.09
CA ALA A 42 22.60 3.64 -5.36
C ALA A 42 21.27 3.85 -6.11
N LEU A 43 20.12 3.96 -5.44
CA LEU A 43 18.85 4.34 -6.10
C LEU A 43 18.96 5.76 -6.66
N ILE A 44 19.55 6.63 -5.88
CA ILE A 44 19.84 8.00 -6.30
C ILE A 44 20.67 8.02 -7.58
N GLN A 45 21.75 7.25 -7.63
CA GLN A 45 22.59 7.11 -8.82
C GLN A 45 21.87 6.40 -9.97
N ALA A 46 21.04 5.40 -9.69
CA ALA A 46 20.26 4.69 -10.70
C ALA A 46 19.21 5.60 -11.35
N LEU A 47 18.53 6.42 -10.56
CA LEU A 47 17.60 7.45 -11.03
C LEU A 47 18.33 8.58 -11.78
N GLU A 48 19.55 8.95 -11.35
CA GLU A 48 20.41 9.92 -12.04
C GLU A 48 20.92 9.41 -13.40
N LYS A 49 21.16 8.10 -13.51
CA LYS A 49 21.65 7.44 -14.76
C LYS A 49 20.57 7.18 -15.79
N GLY A 50 19.32 7.60 -15.54
CA GLY A 50 18.23 7.48 -16.52
C GLY A 50 17.73 6.04 -16.70
N LEU A 51 17.84 5.18 -15.67
CA LEU A 51 17.22 3.86 -15.68
C LEU A 51 15.74 4.00 -16.01
N LYS A 52 15.24 3.15 -16.89
CA LYS A 52 13.81 3.10 -17.25
C LYS A 52 13.03 2.90 -15.96
N ARG A 53 12.07 3.78 -15.70
CA ARG A 53 11.15 3.65 -14.56
C ARG A 53 10.52 2.27 -14.57
N HIS A 54 10.41 1.66 -13.40
CA HIS A 54 9.87 0.30 -13.28
C HIS A 54 8.38 0.27 -13.62
N PRO A 55 7.94 -0.56 -14.58
CA PRO A 55 6.53 -0.65 -14.95
C PRO A 55 5.71 -1.22 -13.78
N VAL A 56 4.64 -0.51 -13.42
CA VAL A 56 3.70 -0.91 -12.37
C VAL A 56 2.29 -0.94 -12.94
N ILE A 57 1.61 -2.04 -12.71
CA ILE A 57 0.19 -2.22 -13.01
C ILE A 57 -0.54 -2.28 -11.67
N TRP A 58 -1.42 -1.32 -11.40
CA TRP A 58 -2.22 -1.28 -10.18
C TRP A 58 -3.63 -1.81 -10.48
N ILE A 59 -4.03 -2.86 -9.80
CA ILE A 59 -5.35 -3.47 -9.93
C ILE A 59 -6.12 -3.32 -8.63
N GLN A 60 -7.38 -2.91 -8.72
CA GLN A 60 -8.29 -2.79 -7.59
C GLN A 60 -9.29 -3.95 -7.61
N GLY A 61 -9.27 -4.75 -6.55
CA GLY A 61 -10.23 -5.80 -6.26
C GLY A 61 -11.36 -5.28 -5.34
N GLN A 62 -11.90 -6.15 -4.49
CA GLN A 62 -12.87 -5.76 -3.47
C GLN A 62 -12.20 -4.96 -2.36
N GLY A 63 -12.47 -3.66 -2.31
CA GLY A 63 -11.89 -2.72 -1.36
C GLY A 63 -12.57 -1.36 -1.42
N CYS A 64 -12.04 -0.41 -0.65
CA CYS A 64 -12.59 0.93 -0.51
C CYS A 64 -11.78 2.03 -1.21
N THR A 65 -10.74 1.67 -1.98
CA THR A 65 -9.78 2.60 -2.61
C THR A 65 -8.89 3.35 -1.58
N GLY A 66 -9.01 3.02 -0.29
CA GLY A 66 -8.27 3.69 0.80
C GLY A 66 -6.76 3.55 0.71
N CYS A 67 -6.25 2.46 0.12
CA CYS A 67 -4.82 2.26 -0.05
C CYS A 67 -4.23 3.19 -1.12
N SER A 68 -4.94 3.40 -2.23
CA SER A 68 -4.60 4.44 -3.23
C SER A 68 -4.61 5.84 -2.61
N VAL A 69 -5.65 6.17 -1.82
CA VAL A 69 -5.74 7.46 -1.11
C VAL A 69 -4.59 7.61 -0.13
N SER A 70 -4.25 6.56 0.62
CA SER A 70 -3.09 6.58 1.52
C SER A 70 -1.79 6.86 0.76
N LEU A 71 -1.53 6.17 -0.34
CA LEU A 71 -0.35 6.41 -1.18
C LEU A 71 -0.26 7.87 -1.63
N LEU A 72 -1.39 8.49 -2.02
CA LEU A 72 -1.44 9.89 -2.44
C LEU A 72 -1.04 10.87 -1.33
N ASN A 73 -1.09 10.46 -0.06
CA ASN A 73 -0.63 11.24 1.08
C ASN A 73 0.88 11.07 1.36
N SER A 74 1.64 10.43 0.49
CA SER A 74 3.10 10.35 0.62
C SER A 74 3.73 11.74 0.56
N VAL A 75 4.52 12.07 1.58
CA VAL A 75 5.17 13.39 1.75
C VAL A 75 6.65 13.34 1.47
N SER A 76 7.29 12.21 1.83
CA SER A 76 8.73 12.03 1.69
C SER A 76 9.04 10.59 1.21
N PRO A 77 9.24 10.39 -0.11
CA PRO A 77 9.16 11.38 -1.20
C PRO A 77 7.72 11.84 -1.50
N PRO A 78 7.54 13.05 -2.06
CA PRO A 78 6.22 13.49 -2.54
C PRO A 78 5.68 12.51 -3.58
N ILE A 79 4.36 12.25 -3.55
CA ILE A 79 3.74 11.27 -4.45
C ILE A 79 4.01 11.58 -5.94
N ALA A 80 4.03 12.83 -6.34
CA ALA A 80 4.38 13.21 -7.71
C ALA A 80 5.76 12.71 -8.13
N ASP A 81 6.71 12.69 -7.21
CA ASP A 81 8.06 12.19 -7.47
C ASP A 81 8.09 10.66 -7.57
N VAL A 82 7.31 9.96 -6.75
CA VAL A 82 7.14 8.50 -6.85
C VAL A 82 6.60 8.15 -8.23
N LEU A 83 5.48 8.74 -8.64
CA LEU A 83 4.80 8.45 -9.89
C LEU A 83 5.59 8.89 -11.14
N LEU A 84 6.34 10.00 -11.04
CA LEU A 84 7.04 10.57 -12.20
C LEU A 84 8.50 10.15 -12.31
N LYS A 85 9.13 9.68 -11.23
CA LYS A 85 10.58 9.43 -11.19
C LYS A 85 10.95 8.01 -10.75
N VAL A 86 10.16 7.36 -9.89
CA VAL A 86 10.47 6.04 -9.35
C VAL A 86 9.81 4.94 -10.16
N ILE A 87 8.49 5.01 -10.35
CA ILE A 87 7.72 4.02 -11.09
C ILE A 87 7.21 4.58 -12.41
N SER A 88 6.86 3.68 -13.31
CA SER A 88 6.09 3.97 -14.52
C SER A 88 4.71 3.34 -14.33
N LEU A 89 3.79 4.11 -13.76
CA LEU A 89 2.42 3.62 -13.53
C LEU A 89 1.72 3.47 -14.89
N GLN A 90 1.51 2.22 -15.31
CA GLN A 90 0.98 1.87 -16.61
C GLN A 90 -0.54 1.71 -16.61
N PHE A 91 -1.08 1.29 -15.49
CA PHE A 91 -2.51 1.09 -15.32
C PHE A 91 -2.91 1.37 -13.86
N HIS A 92 -3.99 2.13 -13.66
CA HIS A 92 -4.61 2.37 -12.36
C HIS A 92 -6.09 2.75 -12.57
N PRO A 93 -7.06 1.99 -12.11
CA PRO A 93 -8.48 2.19 -12.45
C PRO A 93 -9.02 3.58 -12.09
N THR A 94 -8.50 4.19 -11.01
CA THR A 94 -9.03 5.46 -10.48
C THR A 94 -8.43 6.70 -11.15
N ILE A 95 -7.15 6.65 -11.60
CA ILE A 95 -6.42 7.86 -12.04
C ILE A 95 -6.00 7.83 -13.52
N GLN A 96 -6.23 6.74 -14.23
CA GLN A 96 -5.99 6.69 -15.67
C GLN A 96 -7.10 7.41 -16.45
N ALA A 97 -6.76 7.96 -17.62
CA ALA A 97 -7.73 8.64 -18.48
C ALA A 97 -8.45 7.68 -19.46
N SER A 98 -7.84 6.53 -19.78
CA SER A 98 -8.43 5.53 -20.68
C SER A 98 -9.49 4.69 -19.96
N GLU A 99 -10.53 4.30 -20.69
CA GLU A 99 -11.60 3.45 -20.21
C GLU A 99 -11.96 2.33 -21.17
N GLY A 100 -12.79 1.40 -20.72
CA GLY A 100 -13.36 0.32 -21.53
C GLY A 100 -12.31 -0.51 -22.26
N LYS A 101 -12.58 -0.82 -23.53
CA LYS A 101 -11.71 -1.65 -24.38
C LYS A 101 -10.29 -1.11 -24.48
N ILE A 102 -10.13 0.20 -24.62
CA ILE A 102 -8.80 0.84 -24.77
C ILE A 102 -7.94 0.59 -23.52
N ALA A 103 -8.53 0.75 -22.33
CA ALA A 103 -7.85 0.51 -21.07
C ALA A 103 -7.41 -0.97 -20.94
N MET A 104 -8.30 -1.91 -21.29
CA MET A 104 -8.02 -3.34 -21.21
C MET A 104 -6.98 -3.80 -22.23
N GLU A 105 -7.04 -3.28 -23.47
CA GLU A 105 -6.02 -3.57 -24.49
C GLU A 105 -4.66 -3.05 -24.06
N HIS A 106 -4.59 -1.84 -23.50
CA HIS A 106 -3.36 -1.29 -22.94
C HIS A 106 -2.82 -2.15 -21.79
N LEU A 107 -3.68 -2.54 -20.85
CA LEU A 107 -3.30 -3.40 -19.73
C LEU A 107 -2.60 -4.68 -20.20
N TYR A 108 -3.20 -5.38 -21.16
CA TYR A 108 -2.63 -6.62 -21.68
C TYR A 108 -1.37 -6.39 -22.52
N ALA A 109 -1.33 -5.33 -23.31
CA ALA A 109 -0.15 -4.98 -24.11
C ALA A 109 1.06 -4.71 -23.20
N VAL A 110 0.88 -3.97 -22.12
CA VAL A 110 1.91 -3.70 -21.12
C VAL A 110 2.39 -5.00 -20.45
N ALA A 111 1.48 -5.88 -20.08
CA ALA A 111 1.84 -7.15 -19.45
C ALA A 111 2.69 -8.04 -20.39
N GLU A 112 2.40 -8.06 -21.68
CA GLU A 112 3.20 -8.81 -22.66
C GLU A 112 4.55 -8.13 -22.93
N GLU A 113 4.57 -6.78 -23.12
CA GLU A 113 5.80 -6.02 -23.38
C GLU A 113 6.82 -6.16 -22.24
N TYR A 114 6.34 -6.10 -21.00
CA TYR A 114 7.20 -6.12 -19.82
C TYR A 114 7.20 -7.46 -19.08
N LYS A 115 6.81 -8.55 -19.72
CA LYS A 115 6.75 -9.89 -19.11
C LYS A 115 8.00 -10.22 -18.28
N GLY A 116 7.80 -10.62 -17.02
CA GLY A 116 8.86 -10.89 -16.04
C GLY A 116 9.56 -9.64 -15.48
N ARG A 117 9.21 -8.44 -15.94
CA ARG A 117 9.90 -7.19 -15.60
C ARG A 117 8.98 -6.09 -15.09
N PHE A 118 7.71 -6.37 -14.84
CA PHE A 118 6.77 -5.44 -14.21
C PHE A 118 6.30 -5.97 -12.86
N SER A 119 5.85 -5.08 -12.01
CA SER A 119 5.17 -5.46 -10.77
C SER A 119 3.68 -5.20 -10.87
N ILE A 120 2.88 -6.11 -10.30
CA ILE A 120 1.48 -5.87 -10.05
C ILE A 120 1.35 -5.34 -8.62
N VAL A 121 0.64 -4.24 -8.44
CA VAL A 121 0.12 -3.82 -7.15
C VAL A 121 -1.35 -4.19 -7.10
N VAL A 122 -1.72 -4.94 -6.09
CA VAL A 122 -3.10 -5.33 -5.84
C VAL A 122 -3.61 -4.58 -4.63
N GLU A 123 -4.72 -3.88 -4.78
CA GLU A 123 -5.49 -3.24 -3.72
C GLU A 123 -6.87 -3.90 -3.66
N GLY A 124 -7.29 -4.31 -2.46
CA GLY A 124 -8.55 -5.04 -2.29
C GLY A 124 -8.40 -6.56 -2.45
N ALA A 125 -9.38 -7.29 -1.93
CA ALA A 125 -9.41 -8.76 -1.96
C ALA A 125 -9.82 -9.30 -3.33
N ILE A 126 -9.49 -10.57 -3.58
CA ILE A 126 -9.86 -11.30 -4.79
C ILE A 126 -11.10 -12.16 -4.47
N PRO A 127 -12.31 -11.82 -4.96
CA PRO A 127 -13.49 -12.66 -4.77
C PRO A 127 -13.44 -13.85 -5.71
N THR A 128 -13.60 -15.05 -5.17
CA THR A 128 -13.52 -16.31 -5.95
C THR A 128 -14.86 -16.97 -6.19
N ALA A 129 -15.89 -16.63 -5.42
CA ALA A 129 -17.22 -17.18 -5.60
C ALA A 129 -17.86 -16.71 -6.92
N ALA A 130 -18.79 -17.49 -7.46
CA ALA A 130 -19.48 -17.23 -8.73
C ALA A 130 -18.51 -16.90 -9.89
N ASP A 131 -17.40 -17.64 -9.99
CA ASP A 131 -16.36 -17.45 -11.02
C ASP A 131 -15.75 -16.02 -11.01
N GLY A 132 -15.69 -15.39 -9.83
CA GLY A 132 -15.11 -14.05 -9.66
C GLY A 132 -16.03 -12.88 -10.05
N LYS A 133 -17.31 -13.13 -10.36
CA LYS A 133 -18.27 -12.11 -10.84
C LYS A 133 -18.57 -11.00 -9.83
N TYR A 134 -18.15 -11.15 -8.59
CA TYR A 134 -18.27 -10.09 -7.58
C TYR A 134 -17.25 -8.96 -7.73
N CYS A 135 -16.31 -9.09 -8.69
CA CYS A 135 -15.36 -8.01 -9.03
C CYS A 135 -14.98 -8.06 -10.51
N ILE A 136 -15.65 -7.24 -11.31
CA ILE A 136 -15.39 -7.08 -12.74
C ILE A 136 -14.45 -5.89 -12.92
N ILE A 137 -13.30 -6.15 -13.54
CA ILE A 137 -12.25 -5.13 -13.78
C ILE A 137 -12.51 -4.39 -15.10
N GLY A 138 -13.11 -5.05 -16.07
CA GLY A 138 -13.37 -4.46 -17.36
C GLY A 138 -14.12 -5.40 -18.30
N GLU A 139 -14.21 -5.03 -19.58
CA GLU A 139 -14.90 -5.78 -20.62
C GLU A 139 -14.05 -5.80 -21.90
N MET A 140 -14.07 -6.93 -22.59
CA MET A 140 -13.49 -7.07 -23.92
C MET A 140 -14.44 -7.88 -24.82
N GLY A 141 -14.94 -7.25 -25.90
CA GLY A 141 -15.78 -7.93 -26.89
C GLY A 141 -17.05 -8.54 -26.27
N HIS A 142 -17.74 -7.79 -25.40
CA HIS A 142 -18.93 -8.24 -24.65
C HIS A 142 -18.67 -9.34 -23.61
N LYS A 143 -17.40 -9.64 -23.31
CA LYS A 143 -17.02 -10.54 -22.24
C LYS A 143 -16.52 -9.73 -21.04
N GLU A 144 -17.16 -9.92 -19.90
CA GLU A 144 -16.71 -9.42 -18.61
C GLU A 144 -15.35 -10.06 -18.24
N ILE A 145 -14.44 -9.25 -17.75
CA ILE A 145 -13.11 -9.66 -17.27
C ILE A 145 -13.07 -9.44 -15.76
N THR A 146 -13.03 -10.55 -15.04
CA THR A 146 -13.04 -10.53 -13.57
C THR A 146 -11.63 -10.30 -13.00
N MET A 147 -11.55 -9.94 -11.71
CA MET A 147 -10.30 -9.89 -10.98
C MET A 147 -9.58 -11.25 -11.01
N VAL A 148 -10.34 -12.35 -10.90
CA VAL A 148 -9.82 -13.71 -11.01
C VAL A 148 -9.17 -13.96 -12.36
N ASP A 149 -9.81 -13.54 -13.47
CA ASP A 149 -9.25 -13.68 -14.82
C ASP A 149 -7.94 -12.92 -14.96
N ILE A 150 -7.90 -11.68 -14.48
CA ILE A 150 -6.70 -10.85 -14.50
C ILE A 150 -5.57 -11.52 -13.73
N MET A 151 -5.81 -11.94 -12.50
CA MET A 151 -4.77 -12.50 -11.65
C MET A 151 -4.27 -13.86 -12.15
N LYS A 152 -5.14 -14.72 -12.69
CA LYS A 152 -4.74 -15.98 -13.33
C LYS A 152 -3.91 -15.75 -14.59
N LYS A 153 -4.24 -14.73 -15.39
CA LYS A 153 -3.53 -14.43 -16.64
C LYS A 153 -2.23 -13.68 -16.41
N MET A 154 -2.27 -12.62 -15.63
CA MET A 154 -1.13 -11.70 -15.48
C MET A 154 -0.23 -12.03 -14.30
N GLY A 155 -0.75 -12.68 -13.25
CA GLY A 155 0.03 -13.09 -12.10
C GLY A 155 1.31 -13.85 -12.49
N PRO A 156 1.23 -14.90 -13.34
CA PRO A 156 2.41 -15.63 -13.79
C PRO A 156 3.37 -14.82 -14.68
N MET A 157 2.93 -13.70 -15.23
CA MET A 157 3.72 -12.84 -16.11
C MET A 157 4.48 -11.75 -15.35
N ALA A 158 4.07 -11.43 -14.13
CA ALA A 158 4.72 -10.41 -13.32
C ALA A 158 6.05 -10.89 -12.72
N GLY A 159 6.98 -9.96 -12.53
CA GLY A 159 8.22 -10.21 -11.78
C GLY A 159 7.99 -10.31 -10.28
N SER A 160 6.99 -9.58 -9.78
CA SER A 160 6.58 -9.57 -8.37
C SER A 160 5.17 -9.01 -8.21
N VAL A 161 4.56 -9.27 -7.06
CA VAL A 161 3.26 -8.70 -6.68
C VAL A 161 3.37 -8.06 -5.30
N LEU A 162 2.85 -6.85 -5.14
CA LEU A 162 2.68 -6.18 -3.86
C LEU A 162 1.20 -6.16 -3.52
N ALA A 163 0.82 -6.86 -2.46
CA ALA A 163 -0.54 -6.88 -1.94
C ALA A 163 -0.70 -5.74 -0.92
N VAL A 164 -1.26 -4.62 -1.38
CA VAL A 164 -1.34 -3.37 -0.62
C VAL A 164 -2.68 -3.26 0.09
N GLY A 165 -2.62 -3.19 1.40
CA GLY A 165 -3.77 -3.21 2.29
C GLY A 165 -4.12 -4.62 2.78
N THR A 166 -4.73 -4.70 3.96
CA THR A 166 -5.12 -5.97 4.60
C THR A 166 -6.11 -6.76 3.75
N CYS A 167 -6.95 -6.09 2.94
CA CYS A 167 -7.84 -6.77 1.99
C CYS A 167 -7.04 -7.55 0.93
N ALA A 168 -6.03 -6.93 0.33
CA ALA A 168 -5.18 -7.61 -0.66
C ALA A 168 -4.24 -8.64 -0.03
N ALA A 169 -3.74 -8.38 1.18
CA ALA A 169 -2.83 -9.28 1.87
C ALA A 169 -3.53 -10.56 2.36
N TYR A 170 -4.70 -10.43 3.00
CA TYR A 170 -5.34 -11.53 3.74
C TYR A 170 -6.84 -11.69 3.47
N GLY A 171 -7.42 -10.86 2.61
CA GLY A 171 -8.88 -10.81 2.42
C GLY A 171 -9.55 -9.67 3.20
N GLY A 172 -9.10 -9.40 4.43
CA GLY A 172 -9.54 -8.27 5.26
C GLY A 172 -11.06 -8.17 5.43
N ILE A 173 -11.59 -6.95 5.43
CA ILE A 173 -13.04 -6.70 5.60
C ILE A 173 -13.92 -7.46 4.58
N PRO A 174 -13.57 -7.55 3.28
CA PRO A 174 -14.35 -8.36 2.34
C PRO A 174 -14.43 -9.85 2.67
N ALA A 175 -13.41 -10.39 3.36
CA ALA A 175 -13.33 -11.79 3.77
C ALA A 175 -13.82 -12.05 5.19
N ALA A 176 -14.34 -11.03 5.90
CA ALA A 176 -14.88 -11.15 7.23
C ALA A 176 -15.99 -12.21 7.32
N GLU A 177 -16.37 -12.58 8.54
CA GLU A 177 -17.35 -13.63 8.83
C GLU A 177 -18.57 -13.58 7.89
N GLY A 178 -18.92 -14.74 7.37
CA GLY A 178 -19.95 -14.88 6.34
C GLY A 178 -19.43 -14.88 4.90
N ASN A 179 -18.33 -14.25 4.59
CA ASN A 179 -17.57 -14.21 3.30
C ASN A 179 -18.29 -14.77 2.06
N VAL A 180 -19.47 -14.25 1.74
CA VAL A 180 -20.32 -14.76 0.65
C VAL A 180 -19.69 -14.63 -0.73
N THR A 181 -18.73 -13.75 -0.90
CA THR A 181 -18.02 -13.54 -2.16
C THR A 181 -16.81 -14.43 -2.35
N GLY A 182 -16.44 -15.22 -1.33
CA GLY A 182 -15.22 -16.02 -1.35
C GLY A 182 -13.97 -15.14 -1.50
N ALA A 183 -13.98 -13.97 -0.87
CA ALA A 183 -12.86 -13.03 -0.90
C ALA A 183 -11.62 -13.63 -0.24
N THR A 184 -10.46 -13.49 -0.88
CA THR A 184 -9.18 -14.01 -0.38
C THR A 184 -8.05 -13.04 -0.67
N GLY A 185 -6.94 -13.18 0.08
CA GLY A 185 -5.71 -12.46 -0.18
C GLY A 185 -4.96 -12.99 -1.42
N VAL A 186 -4.05 -12.17 -1.93
CA VAL A 186 -3.28 -12.48 -3.14
C VAL A 186 -2.41 -13.73 -2.97
N MET A 187 -1.73 -13.85 -1.83
CA MET A 187 -0.82 -14.97 -1.57
C MET A 187 -1.57 -16.30 -1.54
N ASP A 188 -2.72 -16.35 -0.86
CA ASP A 188 -3.57 -17.55 -0.80
C ASP A 188 -4.17 -17.86 -2.15
N PHE A 189 -4.64 -16.85 -2.89
CA PHE A 189 -5.12 -17.02 -4.25
C PHE A 189 -4.04 -17.62 -5.17
N PHE A 190 -2.81 -17.12 -5.10
CA PHE A 190 -1.69 -17.63 -5.89
C PHE A 190 -1.35 -19.07 -5.52
N LYS A 191 -1.29 -19.37 -4.22
CA LYS A 191 -1.07 -20.73 -3.72
C LYS A 191 -2.13 -21.70 -4.23
N ALA A 192 -3.41 -21.32 -4.15
CA ALA A 192 -4.53 -22.15 -4.61
C ALA A 192 -4.53 -22.37 -6.13
N ASN A 193 -3.97 -21.45 -6.91
CA ASN A 193 -3.89 -21.54 -8.37
C ASN A 193 -2.51 -21.94 -8.90
N GLY A 194 -1.57 -22.32 -8.04
CA GLY A 194 -0.23 -22.77 -8.44
C GLY A 194 0.65 -21.68 -9.05
N ILE A 195 0.34 -20.39 -8.83
CA ILE A 195 1.12 -19.25 -9.32
C ILE A 195 2.34 -19.06 -8.42
N LYS A 196 3.52 -18.97 -9.02
CA LYS A 196 4.81 -18.94 -8.30
C LYS A 196 5.43 -17.56 -8.17
N THR A 197 4.81 -16.54 -8.74
CA THR A 197 5.29 -15.16 -8.65
C THR A 197 5.35 -14.71 -7.20
N PRO A 198 6.47 -14.15 -6.73
CA PRO A 198 6.62 -13.74 -5.35
C PRO A 198 5.62 -12.63 -4.99
N VAL A 199 5.04 -12.74 -3.80
CA VAL A 199 4.08 -11.78 -3.24
C VAL A 199 4.67 -11.16 -1.99
N VAL A 200 4.58 -9.84 -1.87
CA VAL A 200 4.93 -9.07 -0.66
C VAL A 200 3.65 -8.47 -0.09
N ASN A 201 3.28 -8.86 1.12
CA ASN A 201 2.11 -8.32 1.81
C ASN A 201 2.48 -7.01 2.51
N ILE A 202 1.73 -5.95 2.22
CA ILE A 202 1.87 -4.64 2.85
C ILE A 202 0.52 -4.31 3.51
N PRO A 203 0.18 -4.98 4.63
CA PRO A 203 -1.11 -4.81 5.27
C PRO A 203 -1.27 -3.45 5.93
N GLY A 204 -2.50 -3.14 6.30
CA GLY A 204 -2.98 -1.93 6.93
C GLY A 204 -4.35 -1.58 6.35
N CYS A 205 -5.20 -0.88 7.12
CA CYS A 205 -6.54 -0.51 6.66
C CYS A 205 -6.79 1.00 6.84
N PRO A 206 -6.16 1.80 5.92
CA PRO A 206 -5.16 1.48 4.90
C PRO A 206 -3.72 1.35 5.44
N PRO A 207 -2.74 0.85 4.67
CA PRO A 207 -1.33 0.86 5.06
C PRO A 207 -0.74 2.27 5.03
N HIS A 208 0.32 2.47 5.81
CA HIS A 208 1.05 3.74 5.82
C HIS A 208 1.68 4.01 4.43
N PRO A 209 1.66 5.27 3.92
CA PRO A 209 2.29 5.62 2.65
C PRO A 209 3.75 5.16 2.55
N ASP A 210 4.52 5.32 3.62
CA ASP A 210 5.93 4.94 3.66
C ASP A 210 6.15 3.43 3.56
N TRP A 211 5.22 2.60 4.07
CA TRP A 211 5.31 1.15 3.90
C TRP A 211 5.14 0.76 2.44
N ILE A 212 4.21 1.43 1.73
CA ILE A 212 3.99 1.19 0.30
C ILE A 212 5.21 1.63 -0.50
N VAL A 213 5.62 2.90 -0.35
CA VAL A 213 6.74 3.48 -1.09
C VAL A 213 8.06 2.80 -0.74
N GLY A 214 8.32 2.56 0.55
CA GLY A 214 9.53 1.89 1.01
C GLY A 214 9.64 0.46 0.50
N SER A 215 8.53 -0.30 0.44
CA SER A 215 8.52 -1.65 -0.14
C SER A 215 8.78 -1.62 -1.64
N ILE A 216 8.20 -0.67 -2.38
CA ILE A 216 8.47 -0.47 -3.81
C ILE A 216 9.96 -0.16 -4.02
N VAL A 217 10.49 0.79 -3.28
CA VAL A 217 11.90 1.18 -3.37
C VAL A 217 12.83 0.01 -3.04
N HIS A 218 12.57 -0.71 -1.96
CA HIS A 218 13.36 -1.89 -1.59
C HIS A 218 13.36 -2.95 -2.69
N LEU A 219 12.16 -3.22 -3.24
CA LEU A 219 12.01 -4.17 -4.34
C LEU A 219 12.86 -3.79 -5.56
N LEU A 220 12.89 -2.51 -5.90
CA LEU A 220 13.63 -1.99 -7.06
C LEU A 220 15.14 -2.00 -6.87
N GLU A 221 15.62 -1.80 -5.65
CA GLU A 221 17.05 -1.72 -5.35
C GLU A 221 17.69 -3.05 -4.98
N LYS A 222 16.98 -3.82 -4.17
CA LYS A 222 17.55 -4.98 -3.48
C LYS A 222 16.77 -6.28 -3.79
N GLY A 223 15.65 -6.18 -4.52
CA GLY A 223 14.74 -7.31 -4.72
C GLY A 223 13.75 -7.49 -3.57
N ILE A 224 13.23 -8.69 -3.43
CA ILE A 224 12.24 -9.02 -2.40
C ILE A 224 12.85 -8.77 -1.01
N PRO A 225 12.18 -8.00 -0.13
CA PRO A 225 12.65 -7.79 1.24
C PRO A 225 12.59 -9.09 2.06
N GLU A 226 13.26 -9.10 3.20
CA GLU A 226 13.05 -10.12 4.20
C GLU A 226 11.61 -10.05 4.71
N LEU A 227 10.93 -11.21 4.70
CA LEU A 227 9.51 -11.32 5.05
C LEU A 227 9.35 -12.15 6.32
N ASP A 228 8.35 -11.79 7.13
CA ASP A 228 7.87 -12.62 8.22
C ASP A 228 6.96 -13.77 7.70
N ASP A 229 6.45 -14.60 8.63
CA ASP A 229 5.59 -15.74 8.32
C ASP A 229 4.25 -15.32 7.68
N ALA A 230 3.81 -14.08 7.88
CA ALA A 230 2.63 -13.49 7.26
C ALA A 230 2.92 -12.83 5.88
N GLY A 231 4.17 -12.93 5.41
CA GLY A 231 4.61 -12.38 4.14
C GLY A 231 4.82 -10.86 4.15
N ARG A 232 5.01 -10.26 5.32
CA ARG A 232 5.21 -8.81 5.51
C ARG A 232 6.69 -8.47 5.59
N PRO A 233 7.15 -7.32 5.04
CA PRO A 233 8.52 -6.87 5.22
C PRO A 233 8.87 -6.65 6.71
N THR A 234 9.83 -7.40 7.24
CA THR A 234 10.31 -7.25 8.63
C THR A 234 10.78 -5.84 8.95
N LEU A 235 11.20 -5.11 7.91
CA LEU A 235 11.58 -3.70 7.98
C LEU A 235 10.50 -2.79 8.60
N PHE A 236 9.21 -3.13 8.42
CA PHE A 236 8.09 -2.34 8.90
C PHE A 236 7.22 -3.07 9.94
N PHE A 237 7.23 -4.41 9.88
CA PHE A 237 6.34 -5.27 10.65
C PHE A 237 7.10 -6.22 11.60
N GLY A 238 8.39 -5.95 11.85
CA GLY A 238 9.23 -6.78 12.72
C GLY A 238 9.12 -6.44 14.20
N GLU A 239 8.49 -5.32 14.58
CA GLU A 239 8.43 -4.85 15.97
C GLU A 239 6.99 -4.90 16.50
N ASN A 240 6.82 -5.42 17.73
CA ASN A 240 5.53 -5.42 18.41
C ASN A 240 5.13 -4.01 18.84
N ILE A 241 3.86 -3.65 18.66
CA ILE A 241 3.36 -2.31 18.99
C ILE A 241 3.34 -2.08 20.49
N HIS A 242 2.89 -3.06 21.29
CA HIS A 242 2.77 -2.89 22.75
C HIS A 242 4.13 -2.68 23.40
N ASP A 243 5.13 -3.48 23.04
CA ASP A 243 6.47 -3.43 23.62
C ASP A 243 7.20 -2.11 23.34
N ASN A 244 6.76 -1.41 22.30
CA ASN A 244 7.35 -0.14 21.87
C ASN A 244 6.39 1.06 22.04
N CYS A 245 5.23 0.84 22.68
CA CYS A 245 4.23 1.88 22.88
C CYS A 245 4.70 2.92 23.91
N PRO A 246 4.58 4.23 23.62
CA PRO A 246 4.87 5.26 24.62
C PRO A 246 4.05 5.17 25.94
N ARG A 247 2.97 4.35 25.94
CA ARG A 247 2.13 4.09 27.11
C ARG A 247 2.52 2.82 27.85
N LEU A 248 3.55 2.09 27.43
CA LEU A 248 4.01 0.87 28.11
C LEU A 248 4.36 1.11 29.59
N PRO A 249 5.10 2.17 29.96
CA PRO A 249 5.37 2.43 31.38
C PRO A 249 4.11 2.58 32.24
N LEU A 250 3.06 3.19 31.70
CA LEU A 250 1.78 3.34 32.40
C LEU A 250 1.09 1.99 32.60
N TYR A 251 1.21 1.08 31.63
CA TYR A 251 0.73 -0.30 31.78
C TYR A 251 1.48 -1.05 32.89
N GLU A 252 2.80 -0.93 32.93
CA GLU A 252 3.65 -1.57 33.94
C GLU A 252 3.39 -1.04 35.35
N GLU A 253 2.99 0.23 35.47
CA GLU A 253 2.60 0.88 36.73
C GLU A 253 1.13 0.61 37.10
N GLY A 254 0.37 -0.06 36.24
CA GLY A 254 -1.06 -0.34 36.44
C GLY A 254 -1.96 0.88 36.22
N GLU A 255 -1.44 1.94 35.58
CA GLU A 255 -2.23 3.14 35.26
C GLU A 255 -3.01 2.92 33.94
N MET A 256 -4.26 2.51 34.08
CA MET A 256 -5.16 2.24 32.96
C MET A 256 -6.08 3.43 32.66
N SER A 257 -6.39 3.68 31.38
CA SER A 257 -7.38 4.66 30.96
C SER A 257 -8.79 4.13 31.25
N ALA A 258 -9.64 4.91 31.89
CA ALA A 258 -11.05 4.56 32.07
C ALA A 258 -11.88 4.85 30.80
N THR A 259 -11.45 5.81 29.98
CA THR A 259 -12.11 6.20 28.73
C THR A 259 -11.09 6.56 27.64
N LEU A 260 -11.53 6.59 26.37
CA LEU A 260 -10.69 7.04 25.27
C LEU A 260 -10.30 8.52 25.37
N SER A 261 -11.05 9.31 26.13
CA SER A 261 -10.78 10.74 26.35
C SER A 261 -9.71 10.99 27.40
N ASP A 262 -9.30 9.98 28.16
CA ASP A 262 -8.28 10.15 29.19
C ASP A 262 -6.92 10.48 28.55
N PRO A 263 -6.28 11.56 28.97
CA PRO A 263 -4.99 11.97 28.40
C PRO A 263 -3.84 11.04 28.80
N LYS A 264 -4.00 10.30 29.90
CA LYS A 264 -3.02 9.37 30.47
C LYS A 264 -3.60 7.96 30.59
N GLY A 265 -2.75 7.00 30.90
CA GLY A 265 -3.11 5.60 31.11
C GLY A 265 -2.93 4.74 29.86
N CYS A 266 -2.72 3.45 30.10
CA CYS A 266 -2.74 2.44 29.06
C CYS A 266 -4.17 2.15 28.63
N ARG A 267 -4.40 1.86 27.36
CA ARG A 267 -5.73 1.60 26.81
C ARG A 267 -6.02 0.11 26.60
N MET A 268 -5.29 -0.76 27.30
CA MET A 268 -5.47 -2.20 27.21
C MET A 268 -6.92 -2.59 27.57
N ASP A 269 -7.41 -2.07 28.68
CA ASP A 269 -8.77 -2.35 29.18
C ASP A 269 -9.89 -1.74 28.31
N LEU A 270 -9.52 -0.97 27.30
CA LEU A 270 -10.44 -0.41 26.30
C LEU A 270 -10.39 -1.18 24.97
N GLY A 271 -9.80 -2.38 24.96
CA GLY A 271 -9.74 -3.27 23.79
C GLY A 271 -8.57 -3.01 22.84
N CYS A 272 -7.45 -2.47 23.35
CA CYS A 272 -6.25 -2.27 22.53
C CYS A 272 -5.64 -3.62 22.12
N LYS A 273 -5.48 -3.83 20.81
CA LYS A 273 -4.85 -5.02 20.20
C LYS A 273 -3.34 -4.83 19.94
N GLY A 274 -2.73 -3.86 20.63
CA GLY A 274 -1.28 -3.60 20.52
C GLY A 274 -0.40 -4.80 20.85
N PRO A 275 -0.69 -5.63 21.86
CA PRO A 275 0.09 -6.83 22.21
C PRO A 275 0.20 -7.86 21.08
N ASP A 276 -0.82 -7.97 20.23
CA ASP A 276 -0.88 -8.95 19.13
C ASP A 276 -0.58 -8.32 17.77
N THR A 277 -0.12 -7.07 17.74
CA THR A 277 0.06 -6.30 16.49
C THR A 277 1.51 -5.94 16.27
N TYR A 278 2.01 -6.23 15.06
CA TYR A 278 3.39 -5.97 14.66
C TYR A 278 3.47 -4.91 13.56
N ALA A 279 3.90 -3.69 13.91
CA ALA A 279 4.15 -2.59 12.98
C ALA A 279 4.90 -1.44 13.67
N ASP A 280 5.50 -0.55 12.88
CA ASP A 280 6.25 0.61 13.37
C ASP A 280 5.40 1.90 13.51
N CYS A 281 4.07 1.76 13.70
CA CYS A 281 3.12 2.89 13.81
C CYS A 281 3.50 3.88 14.91
N TYR A 282 3.97 3.39 16.05
CA TYR A 282 4.31 4.20 17.22
C TYR A 282 5.45 5.20 16.95
N LYS A 283 6.44 4.82 16.12
CA LYS A 283 7.58 5.70 15.76
C LYS A 283 7.36 6.45 14.46
N ARG A 284 6.69 5.85 13.46
CA ARG A 284 6.45 6.45 12.17
C ARG A 284 5.34 7.49 12.23
N LYS A 285 4.26 7.17 12.91
CA LYS A 285 3.04 7.96 13.03
C LYS A 285 2.42 8.29 11.67
N TRP A 286 1.25 8.87 11.67
CA TRP A 286 0.47 9.27 10.51
C TRP A 286 0.46 10.79 10.35
N ASN A 287 -0.07 11.30 9.24
CA ASN A 287 -0.22 12.73 8.99
C ASN A 287 1.10 13.50 9.16
N SER A 288 2.15 13.05 8.48
CA SER A 288 3.50 13.63 8.56
C SER A 288 4.14 13.53 9.96
N GLY A 289 3.90 12.44 10.66
CA GLY A 289 4.49 12.18 11.97
C GLY A 289 3.76 12.84 13.15
N LEU A 290 2.56 13.38 12.92
CA LEU A 290 1.84 14.12 13.96
C LEU A 290 1.19 13.22 15.01
N ASN A 291 0.54 12.15 14.58
CA ASN A 291 -0.23 11.27 15.46
C ASN A 291 -0.34 9.84 14.93
N TRP A 292 -0.80 8.93 15.77
CA TRP A 292 -1.15 7.57 15.42
C TRP A 292 -2.42 7.14 16.15
N CYS A 293 -2.95 5.93 15.86
CA CYS A 293 -4.25 5.51 16.38
C CYS A 293 -4.33 5.56 17.91
N VAL A 294 -3.26 5.17 18.64
CA VAL A 294 -3.29 5.12 20.12
C VAL A 294 -3.21 6.50 20.78
N ASP A 295 -2.98 7.57 20.04
CA ASP A 295 -3.09 8.92 20.62
C ASP A 295 -4.54 9.27 20.98
N ASN A 296 -5.52 8.86 20.15
CA ASN A 296 -6.94 9.21 20.30
C ASN A 296 -7.89 8.00 20.39
N SER A 297 -7.38 6.78 20.19
CA SER A 297 -8.16 5.55 20.15
C SER A 297 -7.31 4.39 20.71
N VAL A 298 -7.61 3.18 20.32
CA VAL A 298 -6.84 1.96 20.60
C VAL A 298 -6.22 1.44 19.29
N CYS A 299 -5.20 0.59 19.42
CA CYS A 299 -4.78 -0.23 18.27
C CYS A 299 -5.88 -1.29 18.02
N ILE A 300 -6.32 -1.42 16.77
CA ILE A 300 -7.35 -2.39 16.34
C ILE A 300 -6.77 -3.57 15.57
N GLY A 301 -5.45 -3.72 15.53
CA GLY A 301 -4.81 -4.86 14.85
C GLY A 301 -4.94 -4.85 13.32
N CYS A 302 -5.12 -3.69 12.69
CA CYS A 302 -5.49 -3.58 11.27
C CYS A 302 -4.46 -4.14 10.28
N VAL A 303 -3.26 -4.48 10.72
CA VAL A 303 -2.18 -5.08 9.91
C VAL A 303 -2.09 -6.59 10.08
N GLU A 304 -2.86 -7.19 10.97
CA GLU A 304 -2.77 -8.61 11.29
C GLU A 304 -3.62 -9.47 10.36
N PRO A 305 -3.19 -10.72 10.10
CA PRO A 305 -3.90 -11.64 9.20
C PRO A 305 -5.37 -11.91 9.60
N GLY A 306 -5.66 -11.89 10.92
CA GLY A 306 -7.01 -12.12 11.44
C GLY A 306 -7.94 -10.91 11.39
N PHE A 307 -7.47 -9.72 10.96
CA PHE A 307 -8.32 -8.53 10.90
C PHE A 307 -9.39 -8.64 9.78
N PRO A 308 -10.68 -8.27 10.01
CA PRO A 308 -11.21 -7.65 11.24
C PRO A 308 -11.68 -8.64 12.32
N ASP A 309 -11.97 -9.88 12.00
CA ASP A 309 -12.67 -10.82 12.90
C ASP A 309 -11.85 -11.15 14.15
N GLY A 310 -10.54 -11.39 13.98
CA GLY A 310 -9.63 -11.62 15.11
C GLY A 310 -9.40 -10.41 16.02
N SER A 311 -9.86 -9.22 15.60
CA SER A 311 -9.78 -7.99 16.37
C SER A 311 -11.15 -7.54 16.90
N SER A 312 -12.22 -8.17 16.42
CA SER A 312 -13.61 -7.88 16.81
C SER A 312 -13.97 -8.61 18.13
N PRO A 313 -14.83 -8.02 18.97
CA PRO A 313 -15.38 -6.67 18.87
C PRO A 313 -14.34 -5.59 19.16
N PHE A 314 -14.44 -4.47 18.44
CA PHE A 314 -13.55 -3.33 18.65
C PHE A 314 -13.96 -2.57 19.93
N TYR A 315 -12.96 -2.00 20.63
CA TYR A 315 -13.16 -1.20 21.83
C TYR A 315 -13.72 -1.96 23.03
N GLU A 316 -13.59 -3.26 23.04
CA GLU A 316 -13.92 -4.10 24.18
C GLU A 316 -12.66 -4.84 24.67
N PRO A 317 -12.47 -5.02 25.98
CA PRO A 317 -11.39 -5.84 26.52
C PRO A 317 -11.42 -7.26 25.95
N ALA A 318 -10.23 -7.84 25.75
CA ALA A 318 -10.11 -9.22 25.30
C ALA A 318 -10.49 -10.22 26.39
#